data_a101710463a818768042470630070666
#
_entry.id   a101710463a818768042470630070666
#
_cell.length_a   1.000
_cell.length_b   1.000
_cell.length_c   1.000
_cell.angle_alpha   90.00
_cell.angle_beta   90.00
_cell.angle_gamma   90.00
#
_symmetry.space_group_name_H-M   'P 1'
#
loop_
_entity.id
_entity.type
_entity.pdbx_description
1 polymer ?
#
loop_
_entity_poly.entity_id
_entity_poly.type
_entity_poly.pdbx_seq_one_letter_code
_entity_poly.pdbx_strand_id
1 'polypeptide(L)'
;LGNDKITINGNELRLTNFINPSDVNWRQSHCNVVLDCTGKFLSKEKLQGYFDNNIQKVVVSAPINNPEILNIVFGVNENLYDPSKHNIVTAASCTTNCLAPIVSVIHKNFEILKGQITTIHNPTNTNVLLDKPHKDFRRARSTMLSMHPTSTGSAKAIGLIFPELKGKLDGHAVRVPVINSSLTDCVFQLMKNTTINLSLIHISEPTRRPI
;
A
#
# COMPACT_ATOMS: atom_id res chain seq x y z
N LEU A 1 -13.16 31.53 -0.76
CA LEU A 1 -11.99 30.64 -1.03
C LEU A 1 -10.89 31.50 -1.64
N GLY A 2 -10.07 32.18 -0.84
CA GLY A 2 -9.09 33.17 -1.31
C GLY A 2 -7.74 33.07 -0.64
N ASN A 3 -7.43 31.95 0.07
CA ASN A 3 -6.10 31.75 0.59
C ASN A 3 -5.46 30.54 -0.08
N ASP A 4 -4.53 30.81 -0.99
CA ASP A 4 -3.67 29.80 -1.62
C ASP A 4 -2.64 29.22 -0.65
N LYS A 5 -2.89 29.31 0.66
CA LYS A 5 -1.95 28.94 1.71
C LYS A 5 -2.65 28.27 2.90
N ILE A 6 -1.94 27.34 3.53
CA ILE A 6 -2.32 26.71 4.78
C ILE A 6 -1.11 26.72 5.72
N THR A 7 -1.33 26.92 7.02
CA THR A 7 -0.26 26.86 8.02
C THR A 7 -0.39 25.57 8.81
N ILE A 8 0.67 24.77 8.84
CA ILE A 8 0.76 23.53 9.62
C ILE A 8 2.00 23.61 10.53
N ASN A 9 1.80 23.51 11.84
CA ASN A 9 2.88 23.58 12.83
C ASN A 9 3.78 24.84 12.66
N GLY A 10 3.17 25.99 12.32
CA GLY A 10 3.89 27.24 12.10
C GLY A 10 4.53 27.40 10.71
N ASN A 11 4.52 26.37 9.88
CA ASN A 11 5.02 26.42 8.52
C ASN A 11 3.91 26.76 7.53
N GLU A 12 4.14 27.79 6.70
CA GLU A 12 3.21 28.16 5.65
C GLU A 12 3.44 27.28 4.42
N LEU A 13 2.37 26.65 3.94
CA LEU A 13 2.34 25.80 2.76
C LEU A 13 1.47 26.45 1.69
N ARG A 14 1.93 26.44 0.45
CA ARG A 14 1.14 26.87 -0.70
C ARG A 14 0.16 25.77 -1.11
N LEU A 15 -1.09 26.15 -1.36
CA LEU A 15 -2.10 25.28 -1.92
C LEU A 15 -2.31 25.59 -3.39
N THR A 16 -2.54 24.54 -4.19
CA THR A 16 -2.94 24.65 -5.60
C THR A 16 -4.06 23.65 -5.86
N ASN A 17 -4.90 23.93 -6.85
CA ASN A 17 -6.03 23.10 -7.21
C ASN A 17 -6.05 22.83 -8.70
N PHE A 18 -5.35 21.78 -9.13
CA PHE A 18 -5.28 21.33 -10.51
C PHE A 18 -5.71 19.87 -10.63
N ILE A 19 -6.24 19.48 -11.79
CA ILE A 19 -6.69 18.12 -12.04
C ILE A 19 -5.53 17.22 -12.46
N ASN A 20 -4.63 17.75 -13.28
CA ASN A 20 -3.50 16.99 -13.81
C ASN A 20 -2.16 17.49 -13.24
N PRO A 21 -1.20 16.60 -13.02
CA PRO A 21 0.15 16.97 -12.57
C PRO A 21 0.86 17.92 -13.52
N SER A 22 0.59 17.83 -14.83
CA SER A 22 1.17 18.69 -15.87
C SER A 22 0.76 20.16 -15.74
N ASP A 23 -0.39 20.44 -15.14
CA ASP A 23 -0.95 21.79 -15.04
C ASP A 23 -0.35 22.58 -13.85
N VAL A 24 0.37 21.89 -12.96
CA VAL A 24 1.01 22.48 -11.78
C VAL A 24 2.37 23.04 -12.16
N ASN A 25 2.64 24.29 -11.78
CA ASN A 25 3.97 24.88 -11.94
C ASN A 25 4.92 24.41 -10.84
N TRP A 26 5.43 23.18 -10.98
CA TRP A 26 6.35 22.57 -10.01
C TRP A 26 7.67 23.31 -9.86
N ARG A 27 8.12 24.05 -10.90
CA ARG A 27 9.36 24.83 -10.87
C ARG A 27 9.32 25.92 -9.81
N GLN A 28 8.15 26.51 -9.56
CA GLN A 28 7.99 27.54 -8.53
C GLN A 28 8.07 26.96 -7.11
N SER A 29 7.84 25.66 -6.96
CA SER A 29 7.89 24.98 -5.64
C SER A 29 9.31 24.60 -5.23
N HIS A 30 10.29 24.67 -6.14
CA HIS A 30 11.66 24.17 -5.94
C HIS A 30 11.71 22.70 -5.45
N CYS A 31 10.69 21.91 -5.79
CA CYS A 31 10.57 20.51 -5.37
C CYS A 31 11.22 19.59 -6.37
N ASN A 32 12.03 18.66 -5.89
CA ASN A 32 12.61 17.58 -6.69
C ASN A 32 11.86 16.26 -6.54
N VAL A 33 11.08 16.12 -5.47
CA VAL A 33 10.34 14.90 -5.11
C VAL A 33 8.88 15.22 -4.89
N VAL A 34 7.99 14.40 -5.45
CA VAL A 34 6.54 14.49 -5.23
C VAL A 34 6.04 13.24 -4.54
N LEU A 35 5.19 13.42 -3.53
CA LEU A 35 4.40 12.35 -2.93
C LEU A 35 3.00 12.37 -3.57
N ASP A 36 2.71 11.39 -4.44
CA ASP A 36 1.38 11.23 -5.04
C ASP A 36 0.48 10.42 -4.11
N CYS A 37 -0.42 11.10 -3.44
CA CYS A 37 -1.43 10.50 -2.57
C CYS A 37 -2.83 10.53 -3.19
N THR A 38 -2.94 10.76 -4.49
CA THR A 38 -4.24 10.93 -5.19
C THR A 38 -4.97 9.61 -5.42
N GLY A 39 -4.24 8.50 -5.54
CA GLY A 39 -4.78 7.21 -5.93
C GLY A 39 -5.29 7.14 -7.38
N LYS A 40 -5.00 8.14 -8.21
CA LYS A 40 -5.47 8.25 -9.61
C LYS A 40 -4.40 7.92 -10.64
N PHE A 41 -3.15 8.30 -10.37
CA PHE A 41 -2.03 8.17 -11.30
C PHE A 41 -1.25 6.88 -11.01
N LEU A 42 -1.80 5.74 -11.45
CA LEU A 42 -1.31 4.40 -11.11
C LEU A 42 -0.63 3.70 -12.31
N SER A 43 -0.02 4.46 -13.19
CA SER A 43 0.81 3.94 -14.28
C SER A 43 1.90 4.93 -14.64
N LYS A 44 2.96 4.45 -15.31
CA LYS A 44 4.11 5.27 -15.72
C LYS A 44 3.69 6.44 -16.61
N GLU A 45 2.79 6.20 -17.53
CA GLU A 45 2.28 7.18 -18.48
C GLU A 45 1.52 8.29 -17.76
N LYS A 46 0.69 7.94 -16.78
CA LYS A 46 -0.08 8.92 -15.99
C LYS A 46 0.80 9.77 -15.08
N LEU A 47 1.95 9.27 -14.68
CA LEU A 47 2.91 9.99 -13.84
C LEU A 47 3.87 10.87 -14.67
N GLN A 48 3.86 10.75 -16.00
CA GLN A 48 4.76 11.48 -16.89
C GLN A 48 4.65 13.00 -16.70
N GLY A 49 3.45 13.53 -16.45
CA GLY A 49 3.22 14.97 -16.24
C GLY A 49 4.00 15.58 -15.06
N TYR A 50 4.47 14.79 -14.10
CA TYR A 50 5.39 15.27 -13.07
C TYR A 50 6.80 15.50 -13.65
N PHE A 51 7.31 14.56 -14.44
CA PHE A 51 8.66 14.59 -15.00
C PHE A 51 8.81 15.68 -16.07
N ASP A 52 7.76 15.92 -16.85
CA ASP A 52 7.72 17.01 -17.84
C ASP A 52 7.89 18.40 -17.19
N ASN A 53 7.66 18.48 -15.88
CA ASN A 53 7.79 19.69 -15.06
C ASN A 53 9.00 19.67 -14.11
N ASN A 54 10.07 18.94 -14.47
CA ASN A 54 11.34 18.84 -13.74
C ASN A 54 11.29 18.15 -12.38
N ILE A 55 10.25 17.41 -12.06
CA ILE A 55 10.29 16.52 -10.89
C ILE A 55 11.22 15.35 -11.20
N GLN A 56 12.11 15.05 -10.26
CA GLN A 56 13.11 13.99 -10.44
C GLN A 56 12.63 12.64 -9.91
N LYS A 57 11.82 12.67 -8.86
CA LYS A 57 11.33 11.45 -8.18
C LYS A 57 9.86 11.58 -7.81
N VAL A 58 9.14 10.48 -7.98
CA VAL A 58 7.74 10.38 -7.54
C VAL A 58 7.58 9.17 -6.62
N VAL A 59 7.04 9.40 -5.44
CA VAL A 59 6.64 8.35 -4.49
C VAL A 59 5.13 8.26 -4.49
N VAL A 60 4.59 7.13 -4.92
CA VAL A 60 3.15 6.90 -4.99
C VAL A 60 2.66 6.16 -3.74
N SER A 61 1.63 6.68 -3.08
CA SER A 61 1.08 6.08 -1.84
C SER A 61 0.22 4.82 -2.08
N ALA A 62 0.16 4.33 -3.31
CA ALA A 62 -0.62 3.16 -3.71
C ALA A 62 0.24 2.22 -4.58
N PRO A 63 -0.02 0.90 -4.55
CA PRO A 63 0.77 -0.04 -5.34
C PRO A 63 0.54 0.15 -6.84
N ILE A 64 1.60 -0.02 -7.63
CA ILE A 64 1.55 -0.05 -9.09
C ILE A 64 2.00 -1.44 -9.56
N ASN A 65 1.16 -2.08 -10.35
CA ASN A 65 1.47 -3.39 -10.94
C ASN A 65 2.26 -3.20 -12.25
N ASN A 66 3.52 -2.82 -12.11
CA ASN A 66 4.46 -2.70 -13.22
C ASN A 66 5.83 -3.20 -12.73
N PRO A 67 6.49 -4.14 -13.44
CA PRO A 67 7.77 -4.72 -13.03
C PRO A 67 8.93 -3.70 -12.99
N GLU A 68 8.81 -2.57 -13.71
CA GLU A 68 9.81 -1.49 -13.70
C GLU A 68 9.65 -0.53 -12.51
N ILE A 69 8.55 -0.64 -11.76
CA ILE A 69 8.26 0.24 -10.63
C ILE A 69 8.40 -0.55 -9.33
N LEU A 70 9.34 -0.13 -8.50
CA LEU A 70 9.62 -0.79 -7.24
C LEU A 70 8.53 -0.44 -6.20
N ASN A 71 7.81 -1.46 -5.74
CA ASN A 71 6.91 -1.36 -4.60
C ASN A 71 7.72 -1.61 -3.33
N ILE A 72 7.92 -0.58 -2.50
CA ILE A 72 8.75 -0.63 -1.31
C ILE A 72 7.88 -0.86 -0.07
N VAL A 73 8.30 -1.81 0.76
CA VAL A 73 7.89 -1.96 2.14
C VAL A 73 9.12 -1.73 3.01
N PHE A 74 9.14 -0.63 3.74
CA PHE A 74 10.27 -0.26 4.58
C PHE A 74 10.55 -1.32 5.67
N GLY A 75 11.82 -1.66 5.87
CA GLY A 75 12.26 -2.74 6.75
C GLY A 75 12.22 -4.13 6.10
N VAL A 76 11.84 -4.22 4.81
CA VAL A 76 11.75 -5.50 4.08
C VAL A 76 12.57 -5.48 2.81
N ASN A 77 12.36 -4.51 1.92
CA ASN A 77 12.98 -4.50 0.60
C ASN A 77 13.47 -3.10 0.14
N GLU A 78 13.60 -2.13 1.03
CA GLU A 78 14.12 -0.80 0.71
C GLU A 78 15.55 -0.82 0.19
N ASN A 79 16.32 -1.85 0.52
CA ASN A 79 17.68 -2.07 0.02
C ASN A 79 17.74 -2.33 -1.49
N LEU A 80 16.62 -2.64 -2.13
CA LEU A 80 16.51 -2.77 -3.57
C LEU A 80 16.40 -1.41 -4.29
N TYR A 81 16.21 -0.31 -3.55
CA TYR A 81 16.13 1.01 -4.14
C TYR A 81 17.49 1.47 -4.68
N ASP A 82 17.51 1.76 -5.96
CA ASP A 82 18.65 2.34 -6.66
C ASP A 82 18.22 3.72 -7.19
N PRO A 83 18.78 4.82 -6.66
CA PRO A 83 18.39 6.18 -7.07
C PRO A 83 18.68 6.49 -8.53
N SER A 84 19.58 5.78 -9.17
CA SER A 84 19.90 5.96 -10.60
C SER A 84 18.87 5.31 -11.53
N LYS A 85 18.15 4.28 -11.06
CA LYS A 85 17.19 3.51 -11.86
C LYS A 85 15.74 3.82 -11.51
N HIS A 86 15.46 4.03 -10.22
CA HIS A 86 14.10 4.15 -9.72
C HIS A 86 13.68 5.62 -9.57
N ASN A 87 13.09 6.18 -10.63
CA ASN A 87 12.50 7.52 -10.58
C ASN A 87 11.07 7.50 -10.04
N ILE A 88 10.38 6.36 -10.14
CA ILE A 88 9.08 6.10 -9.56
C ILE A 88 9.23 4.94 -8.59
N VAL A 89 8.78 5.14 -7.35
CA VAL A 89 8.62 4.09 -6.35
C VAL A 89 7.25 4.19 -5.71
N THR A 90 6.79 3.11 -5.10
CA THR A 90 5.52 3.13 -4.36
C THR A 90 5.72 2.72 -2.92
N ALA A 91 4.85 3.19 -2.03
CA ALA A 91 4.76 2.74 -0.65
C ALA A 91 3.91 1.46 -0.49
N ALA A 92 3.67 0.73 -1.59
CA ALA A 92 2.80 -0.45 -1.63
C ALA A 92 1.39 -0.18 -1.08
N SER A 93 0.71 -1.18 -0.51
CA SER A 93 -0.61 -1.03 0.11
C SER A 93 -0.56 -1.17 1.62
N CYS A 94 -1.60 -0.69 2.33
CA CYS A 94 -1.71 -0.83 3.78
C CYS A 94 -1.60 -2.29 4.23
N THR A 95 -2.33 -3.21 3.61
CA THR A 95 -2.27 -4.63 3.93
C THR A 95 -0.93 -5.25 3.57
N THR A 96 -0.30 -4.82 2.47
CA THR A 96 1.06 -5.29 2.11
C THR A 96 2.09 -4.85 3.13
N ASN A 97 2.01 -3.60 3.63
CA ASN A 97 2.88 -3.10 4.69
C ASN A 97 2.68 -3.83 6.03
N CYS A 98 1.46 -4.30 6.32
CA CYS A 98 1.21 -5.13 7.48
C CYS A 98 1.79 -6.55 7.30
N LEU A 99 1.57 -7.15 6.14
CA LEU A 99 1.84 -8.57 5.90
C LEU A 99 3.32 -8.86 5.57
N ALA A 100 3.98 -8.00 4.79
CA ALA A 100 5.33 -8.28 4.30
C ALA A 100 6.37 -8.43 5.41
N PRO A 101 6.40 -7.61 6.49
CA PRO A 101 7.32 -7.82 7.59
C PRO A 101 7.12 -9.17 8.30
N ILE A 102 5.86 -9.58 8.50
CA ILE A 102 5.51 -10.87 9.12
C ILE A 102 5.99 -12.03 8.23
N VAL A 103 5.67 -11.97 6.94
CA VAL A 103 6.11 -12.97 5.94
C VAL A 103 7.63 -13.04 5.88
N SER A 104 8.32 -11.89 5.90
CA SER A 104 9.79 -11.83 5.89
C SER A 104 10.40 -12.62 7.05
N VAL A 105 9.90 -12.38 8.27
CA VAL A 105 10.40 -13.06 9.47
C VAL A 105 10.08 -14.55 9.42
N ILE A 106 8.84 -14.90 9.13
CA ILE A 106 8.40 -16.30 9.11
C ILE A 106 9.09 -17.09 7.99
N HIS A 107 9.13 -16.53 6.78
CA HIS A 107 9.74 -17.22 5.64
C HIS A 107 11.24 -17.43 5.82
N LYS A 108 11.95 -16.42 6.33
CA LYS A 108 13.40 -16.49 6.59
C LYS A 108 13.76 -17.56 7.64
N ASN A 109 12.95 -17.72 8.66
CA ASN A 109 13.27 -18.63 9.77
C ASN A 109 12.68 -20.04 9.58
N PHE A 110 11.47 -20.15 9.04
CA PHE A 110 10.70 -21.39 9.00
C PHE A 110 10.35 -21.87 7.60
N GLU A 111 10.57 -21.06 6.57
CA GLU A 111 10.29 -21.39 5.17
C GLU A 111 8.81 -21.70 4.88
N ILE A 112 8.09 -20.69 4.40
CA ILE A 112 6.67 -20.83 4.05
C ILE A 112 6.54 -21.64 2.76
N LEU A 113 5.76 -22.73 2.83
CA LEU A 113 5.40 -23.58 1.70
C LEU A 113 4.17 -23.03 0.97
N LYS A 114 3.14 -22.69 1.72
CA LYS A 114 1.90 -22.07 1.24
C LYS A 114 1.17 -21.40 2.40
N GLY A 115 0.22 -20.53 2.07
CA GLY A 115 -0.56 -19.86 3.10
C GLY A 115 -1.85 -19.24 2.58
N GLN A 116 -2.76 -19.02 3.52
CA GLN A 116 -4.04 -18.35 3.34
C GLN A 116 -4.06 -17.08 4.18
N ILE A 117 -4.54 -15.98 3.57
CA ILE A 117 -4.60 -14.68 4.21
C ILE A 117 -6.03 -14.17 4.14
N THR A 118 -6.59 -13.83 5.30
CA THR A 118 -7.89 -13.17 5.40
C THR A 118 -7.71 -11.79 6.01
N THR A 119 -8.12 -10.75 5.30
CA THR A 119 -8.08 -9.38 5.82
C THR A 119 -9.49 -8.91 6.14
N ILE A 120 -9.77 -8.72 7.41
CA ILE A 120 -10.98 -8.05 7.91
C ILE A 120 -10.68 -6.56 7.90
N HIS A 121 -11.30 -5.82 6.99
CA HIS A 121 -10.84 -4.49 6.60
C HIS A 121 -11.92 -3.43 6.76
N ASN A 122 -11.56 -2.28 7.29
CA ASN A 122 -12.44 -1.12 7.31
C ASN A 122 -12.82 -0.66 5.88
N PRO A 123 -13.89 0.14 5.71
CA PRO A 123 -14.23 0.74 4.42
C PRO A 123 -13.15 1.70 3.93
N THR A 124 -13.00 1.80 2.62
CA THR A 124 -12.16 2.78 1.95
C THR A 124 -12.97 3.48 0.86
N ASN A 125 -12.38 4.47 0.18
CA ASN A 125 -13.05 5.23 -0.89
C ASN A 125 -13.58 4.37 -2.05
N THR A 126 -13.18 3.11 -2.15
CA THR A 126 -13.70 2.16 -3.14
C THR A 126 -15.00 1.48 -2.71
N ASN A 127 -15.45 1.73 -1.49
CA ASN A 127 -16.69 1.20 -0.94
C ASN A 127 -17.78 2.28 -0.97
N VAL A 128 -19.04 1.85 -1.08
CA VAL A 128 -20.18 2.76 -1.06
C VAL A 128 -20.76 2.86 0.36
N LEU A 129 -21.11 4.07 0.79
CA LEU A 129 -21.73 4.28 2.09
C LEU A 129 -23.22 3.92 2.08
N LEU A 130 -23.90 4.22 0.97
CA LEU A 130 -25.29 3.84 0.70
C LEU A 130 -25.33 2.91 -0.50
N ASP A 131 -26.41 2.13 -0.63
CA ASP A 131 -26.64 1.27 -1.79
C ASP A 131 -26.51 2.07 -3.10
N LYS A 132 -25.68 1.60 -4.00
CA LYS A 132 -25.35 2.30 -5.24
C LYS A 132 -24.84 1.31 -6.29
N PRO A 133 -25.15 1.52 -7.58
CA PRO A 133 -24.54 0.70 -8.65
C PRO A 133 -23.02 0.69 -8.58
N HIS A 134 -22.44 -0.51 -8.69
CA HIS A 134 -21.01 -0.71 -8.68
C HIS A 134 -20.63 -1.87 -9.62
N LYS A 135 -19.44 -1.81 -10.24
CA LYS A 135 -18.93 -2.86 -11.15
C LYS A 135 -18.84 -4.24 -10.48
N ASP A 136 -18.42 -4.27 -9.23
CA ASP A 136 -18.46 -5.46 -8.38
C ASP A 136 -19.74 -5.42 -7.55
N PHE A 137 -20.70 -6.29 -7.84
CA PHE A 137 -21.99 -6.34 -7.16
C PHE A 137 -21.87 -6.53 -5.65
N ARG A 138 -20.81 -7.17 -5.17
CA ARG A 138 -20.53 -7.31 -3.73
C ARG A 138 -20.29 -5.95 -3.06
N ARG A 139 -19.81 -4.94 -3.82
CA ARG A 139 -19.54 -3.59 -3.34
C ARG A 139 -20.68 -2.61 -3.60
N ALA A 140 -21.79 -3.06 -4.16
CA ALA A 140 -22.96 -2.22 -4.45
C ALA A 140 -23.81 -1.93 -3.21
N ARG A 141 -23.64 -2.69 -2.15
CA ARG A 141 -24.40 -2.54 -0.90
C ARG A 141 -23.67 -1.62 0.08
N SER A 142 -24.45 -0.99 0.97
CA SER A 142 -23.94 -0.12 2.02
C SER A 142 -22.90 -0.81 2.89
N THR A 143 -21.70 -0.28 2.93
CA THR A 143 -20.60 -0.82 3.74
C THR A 143 -20.81 -0.59 5.23
N MET A 144 -21.67 0.37 5.61
CA MET A 144 -21.95 0.68 7.01
C MET A 144 -22.91 -0.31 7.68
N LEU A 145 -23.59 -1.15 6.91
CA LEU A 145 -24.63 -2.06 7.40
C LEU A 145 -24.35 -3.53 7.06
N SER A 146 -23.33 -3.81 6.29
CA SER A 146 -23.08 -5.17 5.78
C SER A 146 -21.59 -5.51 5.71
N MET A 147 -21.28 -6.79 5.84
CA MET A 147 -19.96 -7.30 5.49
C MET A 147 -19.89 -7.60 3.99
N HIS A 148 -18.76 -7.26 3.38
CA HIS A 148 -18.55 -7.44 1.94
C HIS A 148 -17.32 -8.28 1.67
N PRO A 149 -17.46 -9.54 1.30
CA PRO A 149 -16.34 -10.33 0.76
C PRO A 149 -15.86 -9.69 -0.55
N THR A 150 -14.56 -9.54 -0.69
CA THR A 150 -13.96 -8.97 -1.89
C THR A 150 -12.59 -9.59 -2.14
N SER A 151 -12.13 -9.54 -3.38
CA SER A 151 -10.76 -9.89 -3.70
C SER A 151 -9.79 -8.89 -3.06
N THR A 152 -8.61 -9.37 -2.70
CA THR A 152 -7.48 -8.52 -2.29
C THR A 152 -6.29 -8.77 -3.21
N GLY A 153 -5.60 -7.69 -3.57
CA GLY A 153 -4.32 -7.80 -4.28
C GLY A 153 -3.14 -8.11 -3.38
N SER A 154 -3.33 -8.10 -2.06
CA SER A 154 -2.23 -8.14 -1.10
C SER A 154 -1.46 -9.45 -1.09
N ALA A 155 -2.13 -10.60 -1.19
CA ALA A 155 -1.46 -11.89 -1.32
C ALA A 155 -0.62 -11.98 -2.60
N LYS A 156 -1.14 -11.44 -3.72
CA LYS A 156 -0.38 -11.34 -4.98
C LYS A 156 0.77 -10.34 -4.89
N ALA A 157 0.58 -9.24 -4.17
CA ALA A 157 1.60 -8.21 -3.98
C ALA A 157 2.79 -8.75 -3.16
N ILE A 158 2.58 -9.68 -2.23
CA ILE A 158 3.67 -10.37 -1.54
C ILE A 158 4.57 -11.12 -2.53
N GLY A 159 4.01 -11.72 -3.57
CA GLY A 159 4.80 -12.37 -4.63
C GLY A 159 5.62 -11.40 -5.51
N LEU A 160 5.38 -10.08 -5.44
CA LEU A 160 6.24 -9.07 -6.06
C LEU A 160 7.43 -8.72 -5.15
N ILE A 161 7.25 -8.82 -3.83
CA ILE A 161 8.28 -8.52 -2.82
C ILE A 161 9.14 -9.77 -2.57
N PHE A 162 8.53 -10.94 -2.54
CA PHE A 162 9.14 -12.25 -2.36
C PHE A 162 8.83 -13.14 -3.57
N PRO A 163 9.62 -13.08 -4.65
CA PRO A 163 9.37 -13.83 -5.87
C PRO A 163 9.23 -15.35 -5.68
N GLU A 164 9.94 -15.89 -4.68
CA GLU A 164 9.91 -17.30 -4.29
C GLU A 164 8.58 -17.75 -3.68
N LEU A 165 7.77 -16.80 -3.21
CA LEU A 165 6.41 -17.04 -2.68
C LEU A 165 5.31 -16.79 -3.72
N LYS A 166 5.66 -16.48 -4.96
CA LYS A 166 4.68 -16.28 -6.03
C LYS A 166 3.84 -17.53 -6.24
N GLY A 167 2.51 -17.39 -6.11
CA GLY A 167 1.56 -18.50 -6.26
C GLY A 167 1.43 -19.41 -5.03
N LYS A 168 2.23 -19.20 -3.97
CA LYS A 168 2.15 -19.97 -2.72
C LYS A 168 1.22 -19.35 -1.69
N LEU A 169 0.94 -18.04 -1.82
CA LEU A 169 0.03 -17.31 -0.94
C LEU A 169 -1.22 -16.89 -1.71
N ASP A 170 -2.37 -17.13 -1.13
CA ASP A 170 -3.66 -16.65 -1.64
C ASP A 170 -4.46 -16.01 -0.50
N GLY A 171 -5.52 -15.27 -0.84
CA GLY A 171 -6.32 -14.63 0.19
C GLY A 171 -7.47 -13.81 -0.35
N HIS A 172 -8.30 -13.40 0.59
CA HIS A 172 -9.45 -12.53 0.36
C HIS A 172 -9.55 -11.47 1.45
N ALA A 173 -10.37 -10.46 1.20
CA ALA A 173 -10.70 -9.46 2.20
C ALA A 173 -12.20 -9.46 2.46
N VAL A 174 -12.58 -9.17 3.71
CA VAL A 174 -13.95 -8.90 4.10
C VAL A 174 -14.01 -7.46 4.61
N ARG A 175 -14.75 -6.61 3.93
CA ARG A 175 -15.02 -5.25 4.41
C ARG A 175 -16.07 -5.30 5.49
N VAL A 176 -15.82 -4.61 6.60
CA VAL A 176 -16.70 -4.60 7.78
C VAL A 176 -16.99 -3.16 8.21
N PRO A 177 -18.15 -2.88 8.82
CA PRO A 177 -18.58 -1.53 9.21
C PRO A 177 -17.84 -1.04 10.47
N VAL A 178 -16.54 -0.87 10.38
CA VAL A 178 -15.72 -0.27 11.44
C VAL A 178 -15.08 1.02 10.93
N ILE A 179 -14.98 2.00 11.80
CA ILE A 179 -14.52 3.34 11.42
C ILE A 179 -13.04 3.30 11.06
N ASN A 180 -12.24 2.54 11.78
CA ASN A 180 -10.79 2.53 11.66
C ASN A 180 -10.22 1.15 11.95
N SER A 181 -8.99 0.92 11.51
CA SER A 181 -8.22 -0.30 11.68
C SER A 181 -8.71 -1.47 10.83
N SER A 182 -7.84 -2.45 10.71
CA SER A 182 -8.09 -3.70 10.01
C SER A 182 -7.31 -4.81 10.71
N LEU A 183 -7.78 -6.04 10.58
CA LEU A 183 -7.11 -7.22 11.11
C LEU A 183 -6.73 -8.13 9.96
N THR A 184 -5.50 -8.63 9.98
CA THR A 184 -5.04 -9.62 9.02
C THR A 184 -4.81 -10.95 9.75
N ASP A 185 -5.56 -11.97 9.35
CA ASP A 185 -5.40 -13.35 9.81
C ASP A 185 -4.62 -14.14 8.76
N CYS A 186 -3.57 -14.84 9.21
CA CYS A 186 -2.66 -15.57 8.35
C CYS A 186 -2.48 -17.00 8.85
N VAL A 187 -2.67 -17.94 7.94
CA VAL A 187 -2.38 -19.35 8.18
C VAL A 187 -1.29 -19.78 7.21
N PHE A 188 -0.15 -20.25 7.73
CA PHE A 188 0.97 -20.71 6.93
C PHE A 188 1.29 -22.18 7.19
N GLN A 189 1.51 -22.93 6.12
CA GLN A 189 2.21 -24.21 6.20
C GLN A 189 3.70 -23.97 6.07
N LEU A 190 4.47 -24.42 7.03
CA LEU A 190 5.90 -24.21 7.13
C LEU A 190 6.67 -25.48 6.78
N MET A 191 7.88 -25.34 6.23
CA MET A 191 8.78 -26.46 5.99
C MET A 191 9.40 -26.95 7.30
N LYS A 192 9.80 -26.02 8.18
CA LYS A 192 10.45 -26.33 9.46
C LYS A 192 9.42 -26.35 10.57
N ASN A 193 9.54 -27.33 11.47
CA ASN A 193 8.71 -27.37 12.68
C ASN A 193 8.98 -26.18 13.59
N THR A 194 7.93 -25.66 14.19
CA THR A 194 7.99 -24.56 15.16
C THR A 194 7.08 -24.84 16.34
N THR A 195 7.24 -24.07 17.40
CA THR A 195 6.42 -24.10 18.60
C THR A 195 5.72 -22.77 18.81
N ILE A 196 4.65 -22.75 19.61
CA ILE A 196 3.92 -21.53 19.97
C ILE A 196 4.87 -20.51 20.62
N ASN A 197 5.78 -20.94 21.48
CA ASN A 197 6.71 -20.06 22.16
C ASN A 197 7.66 -19.34 21.18
N LEU A 198 8.16 -20.02 20.17
CA LEU A 198 8.97 -19.40 19.11
C LEU A 198 8.17 -18.39 18.28
N SER A 199 6.92 -18.69 17.99
CA SER A 199 6.03 -17.79 17.26
C SER A 199 5.75 -16.50 18.06
N LEU A 200 5.50 -16.61 19.36
CA LEU A 200 5.20 -15.45 20.23
C LEU A 200 6.39 -14.50 20.39
N ILE A 201 7.62 -14.99 20.41
CA ILE A 201 8.82 -14.13 20.46
C ILE A 201 8.88 -13.18 19.27
N HIS A 202 8.53 -13.64 18.07
CA HIS A 202 8.54 -12.83 16.86
C HIS A 202 7.36 -11.85 16.75
N ILE A 203 6.24 -12.12 17.44
CA ILE A 203 5.05 -11.25 17.42
C ILE A 203 5.15 -10.11 18.45
N SER A 204 5.83 -10.34 19.58
CA SER A 204 5.92 -9.35 20.67
C SER A 204 6.95 -8.23 20.44
N GLU A 205 7.86 -8.39 19.49
CA GLU A 205 8.81 -7.34 19.13
C GLU A 205 8.13 -6.31 18.20
N PRO A 206 8.18 -5.01 18.52
CA PRO A 206 7.60 -3.99 17.65
C PRO A 206 8.36 -3.97 16.32
N THR A 207 7.65 -4.18 15.24
CA THR A 207 8.19 -4.21 13.87
C THR A 207 8.63 -2.82 13.38
N ARG A 208 8.32 -1.76 14.12
CA ARG A 208 8.79 -0.39 13.88
C ARG A 208 9.33 0.19 15.18
N ARG A 209 10.58 0.61 15.18
CA ARG A 209 11.07 1.53 16.22
C ARG A 209 10.35 2.86 16.03
N PRO A 210 9.89 3.52 17.11
CA PRO A 210 9.43 4.90 17.02
C PRO A 210 10.57 5.75 16.47
N ILE A 211 10.25 6.55 15.46
CA ILE A 211 11.16 7.55 14.89
C ILE A 211 11.25 8.72 15.86
#